data_2ed9bd773167391eea874992fc1dcb62
#
_entry.id   2ed9bd773167391eea874992fc1dcb62
#
_cell.length_a   1.000
_cell.length_b   1.000
_cell.length_c   1.000
_cell.angle_alpha   90.00
_cell.angle_beta   90.00
_cell.angle_gamma   90.00
#
_symmetry.space_group_name_H-M   'P 1'
#
loop_
_entity.id
_entity.type
_entity.pdbx_description
1 polymer ?
#
loop_
_entity_poly.entity_id
_entity_poly.type
_entity_poly.pdbx_seq_one_letter_code
_entity_poly.pdbx_strand_id
1 'polypeptide(L)'
;MTQYVLAVDQGTTSTRAIIFDHSGSIVSVGQKEHEQIFPKAGWVEHNPVEISENTRFVIGQALATADLNTGDLAAVGITNQRETAVVWDKNTGEPVYNAIVWQDTRTQAIVEELGALGGGAERYCAKVGLPLATYFSGPKIRWILDNVEGARERAEAGDLLFGNTDTWTLWNLTGGPNGGVHATDVTNASRTMLMDLDTLQWDADIAAEMGIPLSMLPEIRSSSEVYGTGGPGGVLKGVPIAGILGDQQAATFGQACYEPGTAKNTYGTGNFMLLNTGTEKVQSKNGLLTTVCYKIGDEAPVYALEGSIAVTGSLVQWLRDNLGIIGSAPEIETLARSVEDNGGAYFVPAFSGLFAPYWRADARGAVVGLTRFVNKGHLARAVLEATAFQTREVLDAMNADSGVPLTELKVDGGMVANELLMQFQADVLDVPVVRPVVAETTALGAAYAAGLAVGFWSGLDELRANWAEDKRWTPELDADDRERQYRNWKKAVTKSFDWVDSDVR
;
A
#
# COMPACT_ATOMS: atom_id res chain seq x y z
N MET A 1 35.12 7.18 -1.03
CA MET A 1 34.11 8.24 -0.98
C MET A 1 32.92 7.68 -0.25
N THR A 2 32.32 8.43 0.65
CA THR A 2 31.07 8.02 1.28
C THR A 2 30.00 7.99 0.21
N GLN A 3 29.28 6.88 0.07
CA GLN A 3 28.18 6.73 -0.89
C GLN A 3 26.85 6.68 -0.14
N TYR A 4 25.78 7.00 -0.85
CA TYR A 4 24.42 7.04 -0.33
C TYR A 4 23.48 6.30 -1.27
N VAL A 5 22.30 5.94 -0.79
CA VAL A 5 21.23 5.41 -1.63
C VAL A 5 20.04 6.37 -1.56
N LEU A 6 19.49 6.71 -2.72
CA LEU A 6 18.29 7.54 -2.82
C LEU A 6 17.07 6.65 -3.03
N ALA A 7 15.98 6.92 -2.33
CA ALA A 7 14.67 6.34 -2.61
C ALA A 7 13.72 7.40 -3.14
N VAL A 8 13.00 7.07 -4.20
CA VAL A 8 11.83 7.83 -4.68
C VAL A 8 10.59 7.12 -4.15
N ASP A 9 9.77 7.82 -3.39
CA ASP A 9 8.49 7.35 -2.86
C ASP A 9 7.36 8.14 -3.55
N GLN A 10 6.73 7.54 -4.55
CA GLN A 10 5.61 8.11 -5.26
C GLN A 10 4.29 7.70 -4.56
N GLY A 11 3.89 8.45 -3.55
CA GLY A 11 2.68 8.19 -2.76
C GLY A 11 1.40 8.71 -3.40
N THR A 12 0.26 8.48 -2.74
CA THR A 12 -1.07 8.90 -3.22
C THR A 12 -1.24 10.41 -3.23
N THR A 13 -0.65 11.14 -2.28
CA THR A 13 -0.84 12.60 -2.16
C THR A 13 0.39 13.42 -2.48
N SER A 14 1.57 12.81 -2.47
CA SER A 14 2.84 13.49 -2.69
C SER A 14 3.89 12.54 -3.22
N THR A 15 4.92 13.10 -3.85
CA THR A 15 6.16 12.40 -4.19
C THR A 15 7.26 12.87 -3.26
N ARG A 16 8.07 11.92 -2.75
CA ARG A 16 9.24 12.20 -1.92
C ARG A 16 10.51 11.61 -2.52
N ALA A 17 11.63 12.24 -2.26
CA ALA A 17 12.95 11.65 -2.45
C ALA A 17 13.69 11.72 -1.13
N ILE A 18 14.19 10.58 -0.66
CA ILE A 18 14.86 10.45 0.63
C ILE A 18 16.23 9.83 0.39
N ILE A 19 17.27 10.45 0.91
CA ILE A 19 18.63 9.95 0.83
C ILE A 19 19.00 9.30 2.15
N PHE A 20 19.53 8.08 2.07
CA PHE A 20 19.94 7.27 3.22
C PHE A 20 21.44 7.02 3.18
N ASP A 21 22.07 7.04 4.36
CA ASP A 21 23.44 6.56 4.54
C ASP A 21 23.52 5.04 4.73
N HIS A 22 24.71 4.51 4.93
CA HIS A 22 24.95 3.08 5.07
C HIS A 22 24.31 2.48 6.35
N SER A 23 24.05 3.30 7.37
CA SER A 23 23.35 2.88 8.58
C SER A 23 21.82 2.84 8.42
N GLY A 24 21.28 3.25 7.25
CA GLY A 24 19.86 3.43 7.02
C GLY A 24 19.27 4.70 7.61
N SER A 25 20.13 5.63 8.07
CA SER A 25 19.70 6.93 8.61
C SER A 25 19.39 7.91 7.49
N ILE A 26 18.36 8.76 7.72
CA ILE A 26 17.95 9.78 6.75
C ILE A 26 18.98 10.93 6.74
N VAL A 27 19.50 11.23 5.56
CA VAL A 27 20.43 12.33 5.31
C VAL A 27 19.71 13.59 4.84
N SER A 28 18.77 13.43 3.92
CA SER A 28 17.94 14.53 3.43
C SER A 28 16.61 14.04 2.85
N VAL A 29 15.66 14.98 2.74
CA VAL A 29 14.32 14.74 2.20
C VAL A 29 13.94 15.87 1.25
N GLY A 30 13.43 15.50 0.09
CA GLY A 30 12.68 16.39 -0.80
C GLY A 30 11.25 15.90 -0.89
N GLN A 31 10.26 16.80 -0.84
CA GLN A 31 8.84 16.42 -0.92
C GLN A 31 8.05 17.46 -1.71
N LYS A 32 7.07 16.98 -2.49
CA LYS A 32 6.11 17.82 -3.19
C LYS A 32 4.78 17.11 -3.35
N GLU A 33 3.70 17.79 -2.98
CA GLU A 33 2.33 17.32 -3.21
C GLU A 33 1.97 17.43 -4.70
N HIS A 34 0.99 16.63 -5.13
CA HIS A 34 0.39 16.72 -6.46
C HIS A 34 -1.14 16.86 -6.35
N GLU A 35 -1.74 17.38 -7.40
CA GLU A 35 -3.16 17.62 -7.45
C GLU A 35 -3.97 16.31 -7.36
N GLN A 36 -5.02 16.34 -6.53
CA GLN A 36 -6.00 15.29 -6.44
C GLN A 36 -7.22 15.68 -7.31
N ILE A 37 -7.50 14.92 -8.36
CA ILE A 37 -8.52 15.23 -9.35
C ILE A 37 -9.73 14.33 -9.11
N PHE A 38 -10.91 14.93 -8.90
CA PHE A 38 -12.17 14.24 -8.64
C PHE A 38 -13.23 14.61 -9.68
N PRO A 39 -13.21 14.00 -10.90
CA PRO A 39 -14.11 14.43 -11.99
C PRO A 39 -15.59 14.14 -11.72
N LYS A 40 -15.88 13.05 -10.98
CA LYS A 40 -17.21 12.61 -10.58
C LYS A 40 -17.18 11.91 -9.23
N ALA A 41 -18.34 11.68 -8.64
CA ALA A 41 -18.43 10.87 -7.41
C ALA A 41 -17.81 9.46 -7.64
N GLY A 42 -16.90 9.08 -6.77
CA GLY A 42 -16.17 7.80 -6.85
C GLY A 42 -15.01 7.75 -7.87
N TRP A 43 -14.79 8.82 -8.64
CA TRP A 43 -13.66 8.92 -9.57
C TRP A 43 -12.50 9.65 -8.92
N VAL A 44 -11.29 9.08 -9.04
CA VAL A 44 -10.06 9.64 -8.50
C VAL A 44 -8.96 9.54 -9.55
N GLU A 45 -8.35 10.66 -9.91
CA GLU A 45 -7.32 10.73 -10.93
C GLU A 45 -6.12 11.54 -10.46
N HIS A 46 -4.96 11.22 -11.02
CA HIS A 46 -3.75 12.04 -10.93
C HIS A 46 -3.25 12.40 -12.33
N ASN A 47 -2.55 13.53 -12.44
CA ASN A 47 -1.85 13.91 -13.65
C ASN A 47 -0.48 13.19 -13.72
N PRO A 48 -0.24 12.24 -14.67
CA PRO A 48 1.03 11.52 -14.74
C PRO A 48 2.22 12.42 -15.08
N VAL A 49 2.00 13.51 -15.81
CA VAL A 49 3.05 14.48 -16.16
C VAL A 49 3.51 15.19 -14.91
N GLU A 50 2.58 15.66 -14.07
CA GLU A 50 2.90 16.27 -12.78
C GLU A 50 3.67 15.32 -11.86
N ILE A 51 3.28 14.03 -11.79
CA ILE A 51 4.03 13.00 -11.04
C ILE A 51 5.49 12.95 -11.53
N SER A 52 5.74 12.92 -12.84
CA SER A 52 7.08 12.87 -13.41
C SER A 52 7.89 14.15 -13.13
N GLU A 53 7.26 15.32 -13.21
CA GLU A 53 7.88 16.61 -12.90
C GLU A 53 8.22 16.71 -11.41
N ASN A 54 7.29 16.32 -10.54
CA ASN A 54 7.50 16.30 -9.09
C ASN A 54 8.61 15.34 -8.70
N THR A 55 8.69 14.17 -9.33
CA THR A 55 9.77 13.21 -9.11
C THR A 55 11.14 13.85 -9.37
N ARG A 56 11.33 14.51 -10.51
CA ARG A 56 12.59 15.19 -10.83
C ARG A 56 12.87 16.33 -9.86
N PHE A 57 11.85 17.09 -9.49
CA PHE A 57 11.98 18.20 -8.54
C PHE A 57 12.46 17.74 -7.18
N VAL A 58 11.81 16.71 -6.58
CA VAL A 58 12.14 16.24 -5.22
C VAL A 58 13.52 15.57 -5.16
N ILE A 59 13.93 14.88 -6.23
CA ILE A 59 15.28 14.33 -6.35
C ILE A 59 16.32 15.46 -6.31
N GLY A 60 16.13 16.51 -7.13
CA GLY A 60 17.01 17.67 -7.14
C GLY A 60 17.03 18.40 -5.80
N GLN A 61 15.88 18.53 -5.14
CA GLN A 61 15.75 19.13 -3.82
C GLN A 61 16.53 18.34 -2.75
N ALA A 62 16.36 16.99 -2.72
CA ALA A 62 17.04 16.14 -1.74
C ALA A 62 18.57 16.20 -1.91
N LEU A 63 19.08 16.15 -3.14
CA LEU A 63 20.51 16.27 -3.44
C LEU A 63 21.04 17.64 -3.02
N ALA A 64 20.37 18.73 -3.38
CA ALA A 64 20.78 20.08 -3.03
C ALA A 64 20.78 20.34 -1.53
N THR A 65 19.78 19.81 -0.79
CA THR A 65 19.68 19.96 0.67
C THR A 65 20.86 19.31 1.38
N ALA A 66 21.39 18.21 0.87
CA ALA A 66 22.52 17.49 1.45
C ALA A 66 23.90 17.94 0.87
N ASP A 67 23.93 18.87 -0.07
CA ASP A 67 25.12 19.26 -0.83
C ASP A 67 25.78 18.06 -1.54
N LEU A 68 24.96 17.17 -2.10
CA LEU A 68 25.36 15.96 -2.80
C LEU A 68 25.09 16.09 -4.31
N ASN A 69 25.78 15.24 -5.08
CA ASN A 69 25.59 15.11 -6.52
C ASN A 69 25.40 13.63 -6.91
N THR A 70 25.12 13.35 -8.18
CA THR A 70 24.88 12.00 -8.68
C THR A 70 26.06 11.04 -8.49
N GLY A 71 27.30 11.54 -8.41
CA GLY A 71 28.49 10.72 -8.15
C GLY A 71 28.58 10.19 -6.71
N ASP A 72 27.81 10.76 -5.80
CA ASP A 72 27.75 10.33 -4.39
C ASP A 72 26.68 9.24 -4.17
N LEU A 73 25.85 8.96 -5.18
CA LEU A 73 24.81 7.93 -5.12
C LEU A 73 25.33 6.58 -5.64
N ALA A 74 25.18 5.53 -4.84
CA ALA A 74 25.42 4.16 -5.25
C ALA A 74 24.29 3.62 -6.14
N ALA A 75 23.05 3.91 -5.76
CA ALA A 75 21.85 3.47 -6.47
C ALA A 75 20.61 4.31 -6.10
N VAL A 76 19.55 4.10 -6.87
CA VAL A 76 18.21 4.63 -6.61
C VAL A 76 17.22 3.48 -6.51
N GLY A 77 16.37 3.51 -5.47
CA GLY A 77 15.20 2.67 -5.33
C GLY A 77 13.91 3.46 -5.63
N ILE A 78 12.88 2.77 -6.12
CA ILE A 78 11.55 3.32 -6.37
C ILE A 78 10.55 2.55 -5.54
N THR A 79 9.69 3.26 -4.83
CA THR A 79 8.46 2.72 -4.25
C THR A 79 7.29 3.60 -4.65
N ASN A 80 6.10 3.04 -4.65
CA ASN A 80 4.96 3.72 -5.25
C ASN A 80 3.63 3.27 -4.66
N GLN A 81 2.63 4.15 -4.74
CA GLN A 81 1.23 3.75 -4.62
C GLN A 81 0.93 2.65 -5.64
N ARG A 82 0.39 1.54 -5.20
CA ARG A 82 0.13 0.38 -6.07
C ARG A 82 -1.16 0.58 -6.89
N GLU A 83 -1.41 -0.26 -7.83
CA GLU A 83 -2.64 -0.42 -8.64
C GLU A 83 -3.02 0.79 -9.51
N THR A 84 -2.52 1.98 -9.24
CA THR A 84 -2.78 3.19 -10.03
C THR A 84 -2.27 3.03 -11.45
N ALA A 85 -3.18 3.12 -12.43
CA ALA A 85 -2.92 2.75 -13.82
C ALA A 85 -2.62 3.97 -14.70
N VAL A 86 -1.50 3.93 -15.41
CA VAL A 86 -1.11 4.91 -16.43
C VAL A 86 -1.00 4.22 -17.79
N VAL A 87 -1.56 4.83 -18.83
CA VAL A 87 -1.39 4.39 -20.23
C VAL A 87 -0.85 5.56 -21.04
N TRP A 88 0.21 5.33 -21.81
CA TRP A 88 0.87 6.38 -22.58
C TRP A 88 1.35 5.90 -23.94
N ASP A 89 1.57 6.84 -24.85
CA ASP A 89 2.19 6.60 -26.15
C ASP A 89 3.69 6.40 -26.02
N LYS A 90 4.21 5.26 -26.47
CA LYS A 90 5.64 4.93 -26.36
C LYS A 90 6.55 5.84 -27.19
N ASN A 91 6.02 6.45 -28.27
CA ASN A 91 6.80 7.24 -29.22
C ASN A 91 6.90 8.72 -28.78
N THR A 92 5.83 9.23 -28.17
CA THR A 92 5.78 10.64 -27.72
C THR A 92 6.02 10.82 -26.22
N GLY A 93 5.71 9.78 -25.43
CA GLY A 93 5.73 9.87 -23.98
C GLY A 93 4.47 10.52 -23.37
N GLU A 94 3.49 10.87 -24.19
CA GLU A 94 2.27 11.53 -23.70
C GLU A 94 1.28 10.52 -23.14
N PRO A 95 0.77 10.71 -21.90
CA PRO A 95 -0.33 9.93 -21.38
C PRO A 95 -1.58 10.11 -22.23
N VAL A 96 -2.31 9.02 -22.50
CA VAL A 96 -3.56 9.09 -23.26
C VAL A 96 -4.75 9.51 -22.38
N TYR A 97 -4.59 9.38 -21.07
CA TYR A 97 -5.56 9.77 -20.05
C TYR A 97 -4.84 10.04 -18.72
N ASN A 98 -5.52 10.69 -17.77
CA ASN A 98 -5.00 10.78 -16.41
C ASN A 98 -4.80 9.40 -15.78
N ALA A 99 -3.91 9.28 -14.82
CA ALA A 99 -3.74 8.07 -14.03
C ALA A 99 -5.02 7.77 -13.24
N ILE A 100 -5.59 6.58 -13.40
CA ILE A 100 -6.74 6.14 -12.60
C ILE A 100 -6.23 5.55 -11.30
N VAL A 101 -6.55 6.23 -10.20
CA VAL A 101 -6.00 5.91 -8.86
C VAL A 101 -6.62 4.64 -8.29
N TRP A 102 -5.90 3.96 -7.42
CA TRP A 102 -6.33 2.73 -6.74
C TRP A 102 -7.69 2.85 -6.01
N GLN A 103 -8.04 4.04 -5.53
CA GLN A 103 -9.31 4.34 -4.85
C GLN A 103 -10.51 4.49 -5.79
N ASP A 104 -10.27 4.58 -7.10
CA ASP A 104 -11.30 4.85 -8.10
C ASP A 104 -12.26 3.68 -8.28
N THR A 105 -13.56 3.96 -8.36
CA THR A 105 -14.61 2.94 -8.45
C THR A 105 -15.33 2.89 -9.81
N ARG A 106 -14.86 3.67 -10.82
CA ARG A 106 -15.52 3.76 -12.14
C ARG A 106 -15.60 2.44 -12.90
N THR A 107 -14.75 1.47 -12.56
CA THR A 107 -14.67 0.17 -13.23
C THR A 107 -15.66 -0.86 -12.69
N GLN A 108 -16.61 -0.46 -11.84
CA GLN A 108 -17.56 -1.38 -11.21
C GLN A 108 -18.36 -2.22 -12.23
N ALA A 109 -18.82 -1.61 -13.33
CA ALA A 109 -19.54 -2.32 -14.38
C ALA A 109 -18.67 -3.40 -15.07
N ILE A 110 -17.37 -3.16 -15.26
CA ILE A 110 -16.43 -4.14 -15.81
C ILE A 110 -16.24 -5.30 -14.84
N VAL A 111 -16.11 -5.01 -13.54
CA VAL A 111 -16.00 -6.02 -12.49
C VAL A 111 -17.24 -6.91 -12.44
N GLU A 112 -18.43 -6.35 -12.54
CA GLU A 112 -19.70 -7.09 -12.57
C GLU A 112 -19.83 -7.94 -13.83
N GLU A 113 -19.46 -7.42 -15.00
CA GLU A 113 -19.44 -8.15 -16.27
C GLU A 113 -18.51 -9.37 -16.19
N LEU A 114 -17.27 -9.18 -15.73
CA LEU A 114 -16.29 -10.27 -15.60
C LEU A 114 -16.75 -11.31 -14.58
N GLY A 115 -17.32 -10.90 -13.45
CA GLY A 115 -17.88 -11.80 -12.45
C GLY A 115 -19.05 -12.64 -12.94
N ALA A 116 -19.84 -12.10 -13.86
CA ALA A 116 -20.97 -12.79 -14.48
C ALA A 116 -20.55 -13.93 -15.45
N LEU A 117 -19.29 -13.95 -15.90
CA LEU A 117 -18.74 -15.04 -16.73
C LEU A 117 -18.53 -16.35 -15.95
N GLY A 118 -18.78 -16.35 -14.66
CA GLY A 118 -18.63 -17.48 -13.74
C GLY A 118 -17.51 -17.28 -12.73
N GLY A 119 -17.66 -17.89 -11.54
CA GLY A 119 -16.71 -17.74 -10.43
C GLY A 119 -16.89 -16.47 -9.60
N GLY A 120 -17.75 -15.53 -10.01
CA GLY A 120 -18.03 -14.31 -9.24
C GLY A 120 -16.76 -13.50 -8.92
N ALA A 121 -16.70 -12.95 -7.72
CA ALA A 121 -15.53 -12.20 -7.24
C ALA A 121 -14.26 -13.06 -7.15
N GLU A 122 -14.39 -14.37 -6.94
CA GLU A 122 -13.26 -15.31 -6.80
C GLU A 122 -12.68 -15.82 -8.12
N ARG A 123 -13.22 -15.37 -9.27
CA ARG A 123 -12.91 -15.89 -10.61
C ARG A 123 -11.42 -16.08 -10.88
N TYR A 124 -10.59 -15.14 -10.49
CA TYR A 124 -9.14 -15.14 -10.77
C TYR A 124 -8.28 -15.45 -9.54
N CYS A 125 -8.89 -15.55 -8.34
CA CYS A 125 -8.14 -15.66 -7.08
C CYS A 125 -7.10 -16.78 -7.07
N ALA A 126 -7.41 -17.94 -7.65
CA ALA A 126 -6.50 -19.10 -7.66
C ALA A 126 -5.17 -18.79 -8.35
N LYS A 127 -5.19 -17.97 -9.41
CA LYS A 127 -4.01 -17.58 -10.18
C LYS A 127 -3.35 -16.31 -9.65
N VAL A 128 -4.14 -15.26 -9.43
CA VAL A 128 -3.60 -13.92 -9.16
C VAL A 128 -3.63 -13.53 -7.67
N GLY A 129 -4.27 -14.34 -6.81
CA GLY A 129 -4.36 -14.08 -5.37
C GLY A 129 -5.33 -12.97 -4.95
N LEU A 130 -6.08 -12.39 -5.91
CA LEU A 130 -6.89 -11.21 -5.72
C LEU A 130 -8.35 -11.47 -6.14
N PRO A 131 -9.35 -10.98 -5.38
CA PRO A 131 -10.73 -10.98 -5.83
C PRO A 131 -10.95 -9.94 -6.93
N LEU A 132 -11.95 -10.14 -7.78
CA LEU A 132 -12.41 -9.13 -8.74
C LEU A 132 -12.89 -7.89 -7.99
N ALA A 133 -12.19 -6.77 -8.17
CA ALA A 133 -12.54 -5.49 -7.56
C ALA A 133 -12.06 -4.31 -8.39
N THR A 134 -12.69 -3.17 -8.20
CA THR A 134 -12.28 -1.89 -8.82
C THR A 134 -10.90 -1.41 -8.36
N TYR A 135 -10.42 -1.95 -7.26
CA TYR A 135 -9.14 -1.61 -6.62
C TYR A 135 -7.95 -1.87 -7.54
N PHE A 136 -7.94 -2.97 -8.29
CA PHE A 136 -6.78 -3.47 -9.05
C PHE A 136 -6.66 -2.87 -10.45
N SER A 137 -5.47 -3.01 -11.08
CA SER A 137 -5.13 -2.30 -12.33
C SER A 137 -5.86 -2.80 -13.57
N GLY A 138 -6.07 -4.12 -13.71
CA GLY A 138 -6.64 -4.71 -14.92
C GLY A 138 -7.94 -4.05 -15.40
N PRO A 139 -8.97 -3.93 -14.54
CA PRO A 139 -10.21 -3.24 -14.91
C PRO A 139 -10.02 -1.77 -15.32
N LYS A 140 -9.01 -1.06 -14.74
CA LYS A 140 -8.70 0.35 -15.06
C LYS A 140 -8.07 0.46 -16.46
N ILE A 141 -7.16 -0.47 -16.82
CA ILE A 141 -6.58 -0.53 -18.16
C ILE A 141 -7.69 -0.75 -19.18
N ARG A 142 -8.54 -1.75 -18.97
CA ARG A 142 -9.68 -2.03 -19.85
C ARG A 142 -10.58 -0.80 -20.01
N TRP A 143 -10.88 -0.10 -18.92
CA TRP A 143 -11.70 1.10 -18.98
C TRP A 143 -11.07 2.19 -19.86
N ILE A 144 -9.75 2.43 -19.74
CA ILE A 144 -9.05 3.40 -20.59
C ILE A 144 -9.17 3.00 -22.07
N LEU A 145 -8.92 1.72 -22.40
CA LEU A 145 -8.99 1.23 -23.76
C LEU A 145 -10.40 1.34 -24.37
N ASP A 146 -11.44 1.17 -23.55
CA ASP A 146 -12.84 1.21 -24.00
C ASP A 146 -13.42 2.63 -24.06
N ASN A 147 -12.89 3.60 -23.30
CA ASN A 147 -13.51 4.92 -23.15
C ASN A 147 -12.67 6.09 -23.69
N VAL A 148 -11.38 5.88 -23.98
CA VAL A 148 -10.53 6.92 -24.59
C VAL A 148 -10.46 6.69 -26.10
N GLU A 149 -10.84 7.71 -26.86
CA GLU A 149 -10.91 7.62 -28.32
C GLU A 149 -9.58 7.18 -28.95
N GLY A 150 -9.61 6.15 -29.77
CA GLY A 150 -8.45 5.58 -30.47
C GLY A 150 -7.46 4.81 -29.58
N ALA A 151 -7.72 4.70 -28.28
CA ALA A 151 -6.78 4.01 -27.37
C ALA A 151 -6.70 2.51 -27.66
N ARG A 152 -7.83 1.86 -27.94
CA ARG A 152 -7.86 0.42 -28.21
C ARG A 152 -7.09 0.07 -29.48
N GLU A 153 -7.37 0.76 -30.58
CA GLU A 153 -6.70 0.54 -31.88
C GLU A 153 -5.19 0.79 -31.76
N ARG A 154 -4.78 1.81 -31.03
CA ARG A 154 -3.37 2.13 -30.80
C ARG A 154 -2.68 1.09 -29.90
N ALA A 155 -3.38 0.57 -28.89
CA ALA A 155 -2.86 -0.50 -28.05
C ALA A 155 -2.66 -1.81 -28.84
N GLU A 156 -3.64 -2.18 -29.69
CA GLU A 156 -3.56 -3.34 -30.58
C GLU A 156 -2.46 -3.19 -31.63
N ALA A 157 -2.21 -1.96 -32.10
CA ALA A 157 -1.08 -1.65 -32.98
C ALA A 157 0.27 -1.68 -32.26
N GLY A 158 0.28 -1.78 -30.93
CA GLY A 158 1.50 -1.79 -30.11
C GLY A 158 2.13 -0.42 -29.91
N ASP A 159 1.37 0.67 -30.02
CA ASP A 159 1.84 2.03 -29.83
C ASP A 159 1.71 2.51 -28.38
N LEU A 160 0.86 1.87 -27.58
CA LEU A 160 0.64 2.23 -26.18
C LEU A 160 1.37 1.29 -25.23
N LEU A 161 1.84 1.87 -24.15
CA LEU A 161 2.39 1.18 -22.99
C LEU A 161 1.49 1.40 -21.77
N PHE A 162 1.47 0.41 -20.90
CA PHE A 162 0.87 0.47 -19.56
C PHE A 162 1.96 0.38 -18.50
N GLY A 163 1.73 1.01 -17.36
CA GLY A 163 2.46 0.80 -16.12
C GLY A 163 1.66 1.31 -14.92
N ASN A 164 1.99 0.78 -13.75
CA ASN A 164 1.67 1.50 -12.53
C ASN A 164 2.65 2.67 -12.39
N THR A 165 2.56 3.43 -11.31
CA THR A 165 3.37 4.65 -11.17
C THR A 165 4.88 4.35 -11.01
N ASP A 166 5.26 3.14 -10.61
CA ASP A 166 6.65 2.64 -10.62
C ASP A 166 7.22 2.58 -12.05
N THR A 167 6.52 1.90 -12.95
CA THR A 167 6.92 1.77 -14.35
C THR A 167 6.96 3.13 -15.04
N TRP A 168 5.97 3.98 -14.81
CA TRP A 168 5.93 5.34 -15.34
C TRP A 168 7.13 6.16 -14.85
N THR A 169 7.47 6.06 -13.57
CA THR A 169 8.63 6.73 -12.96
C THR A 169 9.95 6.20 -13.55
N LEU A 170 10.13 4.88 -13.58
CA LEU A 170 11.30 4.22 -14.15
C LEU A 170 11.51 4.64 -15.60
N TRP A 171 10.47 4.52 -16.44
CA TRP A 171 10.54 4.84 -17.85
C TRP A 171 10.96 6.28 -18.09
N ASN A 172 10.38 7.24 -17.36
CA ASN A 172 10.72 8.66 -17.45
C ASN A 172 12.12 8.98 -16.95
N LEU A 173 12.60 8.34 -15.88
CA LEU A 173 13.93 8.58 -15.33
C LEU A 173 15.04 7.97 -16.18
N THR A 174 14.75 6.90 -16.94
CA THR A 174 15.75 6.20 -17.76
C THR A 174 15.85 6.72 -19.20
N GLY A 175 14.91 7.55 -19.65
CA GLY A 175 15.01 8.18 -20.97
C GLY A 175 13.68 8.46 -21.68
N GLY A 176 12.55 7.95 -21.16
CA GLY A 176 11.25 8.14 -21.79
C GLY A 176 11.21 7.62 -23.23
N PRO A 177 10.69 8.39 -24.21
CA PRO A 177 10.64 7.95 -25.61
C PRO A 177 12.02 7.75 -26.25
N ASN A 178 13.10 8.14 -25.56
CA ASN A 178 14.48 8.00 -26.05
C ASN A 178 15.22 6.83 -25.40
N GLY A 179 14.54 5.69 -25.24
CA GLY A 179 15.13 4.45 -24.72
C GLY A 179 14.85 4.20 -23.24
N GLY A 180 13.76 4.75 -22.72
CA GLY A 180 13.30 4.46 -21.36
C GLY A 180 13.00 2.98 -21.15
N VAL A 181 13.31 2.48 -19.96
CA VAL A 181 13.08 1.09 -19.55
C VAL A 181 11.62 0.89 -19.20
N HIS A 182 10.94 -0.01 -19.91
CA HIS A 182 9.56 -0.38 -19.67
C HIS A 182 9.51 -1.70 -18.87
N ALA A 183 9.64 -1.60 -17.55
CA ALA A 183 9.63 -2.74 -16.65
C ALA A 183 8.91 -2.38 -15.33
N THR A 184 8.43 -3.41 -14.65
CA THR A 184 7.86 -3.36 -13.30
C THR A 184 8.47 -4.47 -12.46
N ASP A 185 8.27 -4.43 -11.13
CA ASP A 185 8.67 -5.53 -10.29
C ASP A 185 7.52 -6.51 -10.01
N VAL A 186 7.86 -7.69 -9.48
CA VAL A 186 6.90 -8.73 -9.13
C VAL A 186 5.85 -8.27 -8.10
N THR A 187 6.18 -7.32 -7.22
CA THR A 187 5.25 -6.84 -6.20
C THR A 187 4.17 -5.96 -6.79
N ASN A 188 4.52 -5.02 -7.66
CA ASN A 188 3.56 -4.21 -8.42
C ASN A 188 2.75 -5.06 -9.41
N ALA A 189 3.41 -5.96 -10.15
CA ALA A 189 2.75 -6.87 -11.08
C ALA A 189 1.69 -7.74 -10.37
N SER A 190 1.96 -8.20 -9.15
CA SER A 190 1.01 -8.99 -8.35
C SER A 190 -0.26 -8.22 -7.95
N ARG A 191 -0.30 -6.89 -8.14
CA ARG A 191 -1.46 -6.03 -7.85
C ARG A 191 -2.31 -5.67 -9.06
N THR A 192 -1.95 -6.18 -10.22
CA THR A 192 -2.62 -5.83 -11.48
C THR A 192 -3.85 -6.69 -11.81
N MET A 193 -4.02 -7.84 -11.17
CA MET A 193 -4.91 -8.95 -11.56
C MET A 193 -4.51 -9.65 -12.86
N LEU A 194 -3.30 -9.40 -13.38
CA LEU A 194 -2.85 -9.95 -14.67
C LEU A 194 -1.67 -10.90 -14.53
N MET A 195 -0.97 -10.90 -13.39
CA MET A 195 0.19 -11.76 -13.16
C MET A 195 -0.23 -13.05 -12.45
N ASP A 196 0.15 -14.18 -13.03
CA ASP A 196 0.06 -15.48 -12.37
C ASP A 196 1.12 -15.59 -11.27
N LEU A 197 0.69 -15.86 -10.02
CA LEU A 197 1.57 -15.90 -8.84
C LEU A 197 2.52 -17.12 -8.82
N ASP A 198 2.24 -18.18 -9.58
CA ASP A 198 3.10 -19.36 -9.64
C ASP A 198 4.23 -19.18 -10.65
N THR A 199 3.91 -18.57 -11.79
CA THR A 199 4.88 -18.36 -12.88
C THR A 199 5.60 -17.02 -12.80
N LEU A 200 5.03 -16.04 -12.07
CA LEU A 200 5.46 -14.63 -12.04
C LEU A 200 5.49 -13.99 -13.43
N GLN A 201 4.58 -14.42 -14.31
CA GLN A 201 4.44 -13.90 -15.66
C GLN A 201 3.01 -13.40 -15.88
N TRP A 202 2.84 -12.54 -16.89
CA TRP A 202 1.50 -12.12 -17.31
C TRP A 202 0.69 -13.32 -17.77
N ASP A 203 -0.53 -13.49 -17.23
CA ASP A 203 -1.46 -14.52 -17.66
C ASP A 203 -2.16 -14.08 -18.95
N ALA A 204 -1.84 -14.76 -20.05
CA ALA A 204 -2.35 -14.41 -21.39
C ALA A 204 -3.87 -14.59 -21.50
N ASP A 205 -4.44 -15.56 -20.79
CA ASP A 205 -5.87 -15.84 -20.84
C ASP A 205 -6.65 -14.75 -20.10
N ILE A 206 -6.19 -14.34 -18.93
CA ILE A 206 -6.80 -13.25 -18.15
C ILE A 206 -6.66 -11.92 -18.89
N ALA A 207 -5.48 -11.63 -19.46
CA ALA A 207 -5.27 -10.42 -20.25
C ALA A 207 -6.21 -10.38 -21.47
N ALA A 208 -6.35 -11.49 -22.18
CA ALA A 208 -7.26 -11.60 -23.34
C ALA A 208 -8.73 -11.44 -22.92
N GLU A 209 -9.15 -12.03 -21.80
CA GLU A 209 -10.51 -11.92 -21.27
C GLU A 209 -10.85 -10.49 -20.85
N MET A 210 -9.87 -9.74 -20.34
CA MET A 210 -9.98 -8.30 -20.07
C MET A 210 -9.78 -7.42 -21.31
N GLY A 211 -9.47 -8.00 -22.49
CA GLY A 211 -9.22 -7.26 -23.72
C GLY A 211 -7.97 -6.38 -23.66
N ILE A 212 -6.94 -6.84 -22.94
CA ILE A 212 -5.68 -6.12 -22.76
C ILE A 212 -4.57 -6.75 -23.59
N PRO A 213 -4.02 -6.05 -24.61
CA PRO A 213 -2.90 -6.56 -25.39
C PRO A 213 -1.65 -6.78 -24.54
N LEU A 214 -1.04 -7.97 -24.58
CA LEU A 214 0.19 -8.26 -23.85
C LEU A 214 1.35 -7.33 -24.21
N SER A 215 1.36 -6.82 -25.45
CA SER A 215 2.40 -5.92 -25.95
C SER A 215 2.49 -4.58 -25.21
N MET A 216 1.42 -4.20 -24.49
CA MET A 216 1.43 -2.97 -23.70
C MET A 216 1.88 -3.17 -22.26
N LEU A 217 2.04 -4.42 -21.81
CA LEU A 217 2.43 -4.73 -20.44
C LEU A 217 3.96 -4.67 -20.28
N PRO A 218 4.47 -4.14 -19.14
CA PRO A 218 5.91 -4.05 -18.89
C PRO A 218 6.56 -5.42 -18.67
N GLU A 219 7.86 -5.52 -18.85
CA GLU A 219 8.64 -6.68 -18.40
C GLU A 219 8.56 -6.79 -16.87
N ILE A 220 8.23 -7.99 -16.37
CA ILE A 220 8.22 -8.27 -14.92
C ILE A 220 9.62 -8.70 -14.50
N ARG A 221 10.16 -8.01 -13.48
CA ARG A 221 11.52 -8.23 -13.00
C ARG A 221 11.55 -8.39 -11.48
N SER A 222 12.72 -8.72 -10.93
CA SER A 222 12.95 -8.84 -9.49
C SER A 222 12.80 -7.48 -8.80
N SER A 223 12.40 -7.47 -7.53
CA SER A 223 12.31 -6.24 -6.74
C SER A 223 13.70 -5.61 -6.46
N SER A 224 14.76 -6.43 -6.47
CA SER A 224 16.15 -6.02 -6.23
C SER A 224 17.03 -6.51 -7.36
N GLU A 225 17.20 -5.69 -8.38
CA GLU A 225 18.12 -5.86 -9.52
C GLU A 225 18.33 -4.52 -10.24
N VAL A 226 19.37 -4.40 -11.06
CA VAL A 226 19.60 -3.18 -11.84
C VAL A 226 18.68 -3.15 -13.05
N TYR A 227 17.68 -2.28 -13.03
CA TYR A 227 16.73 -2.06 -14.13
C TYR A 227 17.32 -1.27 -15.29
N GLY A 228 18.22 -0.34 -14.97
CA GLY A 228 18.86 0.56 -15.92
C GLY A 228 19.56 1.68 -15.19
N THR A 229 19.94 2.72 -15.92
CA THR A 229 20.57 3.93 -15.36
C THR A 229 19.78 5.17 -15.71
N GLY A 230 19.88 6.19 -14.88
CA GLY A 230 19.30 7.49 -15.18
C GLY A 230 19.77 8.01 -16.54
N GLY A 231 18.81 8.45 -17.36
CA GLY A 231 19.01 8.87 -18.75
C GLY A 231 19.96 10.08 -18.90
N PRO A 232 20.56 10.24 -20.10
CA PRO A 232 21.52 11.31 -20.37
C PRO A 232 20.85 12.69 -20.32
N GLY A 233 21.05 13.53 -19.44
CA GLY A 233 20.40 14.84 -19.26
C GLY A 233 19.33 14.85 -18.17
N GLY A 234 19.06 13.71 -17.55
CA GLY A 234 18.19 13.61 -16.39
C GLY A 234 18.91 13.95 -15.08
N VAL A 235 18.10 14.19 -14.03
CA VAL A 235 18.56 14.53 -12.67
C VAL A 235 19.38 13.42 -12.02
N LEU A 236 19.25 12.16 -12.51
CA LEU A 236 19.97 10.96 -12.03
C LEU A 236 20.95 10.42 -13.09
N LYS A 237 21.44 11.24 -14.00
CA LYS A 237 22.31 10.79 -15.09
C LYS A 237 23.37 9.79 -14.63
N GLY A 238 23.30 8.57 -15.19
CA GLY A 238 24.28 7.52 -14.99
C GLY A 238 24.17 6.77 -13.65
N VAL A 239 23.27 7.16 -12.76
CA VAL A 239 23.03 6.45 -11.48
C VAL A 239 22.20 5.20 -11.74
N PRO A 240 22.57 4.01 -11.22
CA PRO A 240 21.76 2.81 -11.32
C PRO A 240 20.42 2.96 -10.62
N ILE A 241 19.31 2.59 -11.30
CA ILE A 241 18.01 2.39 -10.69
C ILE A 241 17.90 0.88 -10.47
N ALA A 242 17.91 0.45 -9.20
CA ALA A 242 18.23 -0.92 -8.86
C ALA A 242 17.29 -1.59 -7.85
N GLY A 243 16.19 -0.94 -7.50
CA GLY A 243 15.17 -1.50 -6.63
C GLY A 243 13.80 -0.92 -6.95
N ILE A 244 12.79 -1.78 -7.03
CA ILE A 244 11.38 -1.38 -7.18
C ILE A 244 10.53 -2.26 -6.28
N LEU A 245 9.65 -1.63 -5.49
CA LEU A 245 8.69 -2.31 -4.61
C LEU A 245 7.42 -1.45 -4.51
N GLY A 246 6.25 -2.07 -4.53
CA GLY A 246 5.02 -1.41 -4.12
C GLY A 246 5.12 -0.93 -2.67
N ASP A 247 4.44 0.16 -2.32
CA ASP A 247 4.59 0.87 -1.04
C ASP A 247 4.47 -0.02 0.20
N GLN A 248 3.50 -0.92 0.21
CA GLN A 248 3.27 -1.79 1.36
C GLN A 248 4.31 -2.91 1.46
N GLN A 249 4.77 -3.44 0.32
CA GLN A 249 5.87 -4.38 0.25
C GLN A 249 7.19 -3.71 0.63
N ALA A 250 7.44 -2.50 0.17
CA ALA A 250 8.60 -1.71 0.56
C ALA A 250 8.63 -1.47 2.08
N ALA A 251 7.50 -1.08 2.68
CA ALA A 251 7.41 -0.94 4.14
C ALA A 251 7.71 -2.25 4.87
N THR A 252 7.21 -3.38 4.35
CA THR A 252 7.50 -4.71 4.92
C THR A 252 9.00 -5.02 4.86
N PHE A 253 9.65 -4.70 3.73
CA PHE A 253 11.08 -4.88 3.54
C PHE A 253 11.91 -3.95 4.42
N GLY A 254 11.53 -2.68 4.52
CA GLY A 254 12.17 -1.67 5.39
C GLY A 254 12.00 -1.95 6.88
N GLN A 255 10.92 -2.64 7.27
CA GLN A 255 10.70 -3.14 8.62
C GLN A 255 11.50 -4.41 8.93
N ALA A 256 12.34 -4.87 8.02
CA ALA A 256 13.09 -6.13 8.16
C ALA A 256 12.18 -7.34 8.49
N CYS A 257 11.01 -7.42 7.86
CA CYS A 257 10.10 -8.57 7.97
C CYS A 257 10.52 -9.66 6.97
N TYR A 258 11.71 -10.24 7.15
CA TYR A 258 12.30 -11.20 6.20
C TYR A 258 11.96 -12.65 6.50
N GLU A 259 11.55 -12.97 7.74
CA GLU A 259 11.23 -14.33 8.15
C GLU A 259 9.71 -14.61 8.02
N PRO A 260 9.33 -15.84 7.64
CA PRO A 260 7.93 -16.27 7.70
C PRO A 260 7.31 -16.04 9.08
N GLY A 261 6.09 -15.53 9.13
CA GLY A 261 5.40 -15.20 10.38
C GLY A 261 5.72 -13.82 10.94
N THR A 262 6.61 -13.04 10.31
CA THR A 262 6.80 -11.63 10.66
C THR A 262 5.81 -10.75 9.90
N ALA A 263 5.31 -9.71 10.55
CA ALA A 263 4.32 -8.82 9.95
C ALA A 263 4.57 -7.35 10.29
N LYS A 264 4.12 -6.49 9.39
CA LYS A 264 4.02 -5.05 9.63
C LYS A 264 2.59 -4.56 9.44
N ASN A 265 2.24 -3.47 10.08
CA ASN A 265 1.01 -2.72 9.82
C ASN A 265 1.32 -1.23 9.69
N THR A 266 0.98 -0.64 8.55
CA THR A 266 1.11 0.79 8.30
C THR A 266 -0.19 1.49 8.66
N TYR A 267 -0.15 2.41 9.61
CA TYR A 267 -1.28 3.16 10.13
C TYR A 267 -1.36 4.54 9.47
N GLY A 268 -2.09 4.62 8.38
CA GLY A 268 -2.33 5.84 7.60
C GLY A 268 -3.79 6.28 7.61
N THR A 269 -4.30 6.76 6.47
CA THR A 269 -5.72 7.02 6.23
C THR A 269 -6.56 5.76 6.46
N GLY A 270 -6.09 4.64 5.94
CA GLY A 270 -6.45 3.27 6.29
C GLY A 270 -5.23 2.53 6.81
N ASN A 271 -5.39 1.26 7.17
CA ASN A 271 -4.29 0.40 7.56
C ASN A 271 -4.06 -0.69 6.52
N PHE A 272 -2.78 -1.04 6.36
CA PHE A 272 -2.35 -2.12 5.48
C PHE A 272 -1.40 -3.05 6.24
N MET A 273 -1.89 -4.24 6.53
CA MET A 273 -1.14 -5.26 7.23
C MET A 273 -0.64 -6.32 6.26
N LEU A 274 0.67 -6.60 6.27
CA LEU A 274 1.29 -7.67 5.50
C LEU A 274 1.97 -8.65 6.44
N LEU A 275 1.68 -9.93 6.22
CA LEU A 275 2.32 -11.06 6.89
C LEU A 275 3.16 -11.82 5.87
N ASN A 276 4.48 -11.94 6.11
CA ASN A 276 5.37 -12.76 5.31
C ASN A 276 5.05 -14.24 5.50
N THR A 277 4.74 -14.94 4.41
CA THR A 277 4.43 -16.38 4.40
C THR A 277 5.60 -17.25 3.89
N GLY A 278 6.76 -16.64 3.62
CA GLY A 278 7.91 -17.32 3.03
C GLY A 278 7.73 -17.62 1.55
N THR A 279 8.36 -18.69 1.09
CA THR A 279 8.31 -19.10 -0.33
C THR A 279 7.05 -19.89 -0.70
N GLU A 280 6.15 -20.11 0.24
CA GLU A 280 4.88 -20.79 0.00
C GLU A 280 3.77 -19.77 -0.27
N LYS A 281 3.09 -19.93 -1.41
CA LYS A 281 1.90 -19.17 -1.75
C LYS A 281 0.72 -19.66 -0.92
N VAL A 282 0.34 -18.91 0.10
CA VAL A 282 -0.85 -19.20 0.92
C VAL A 282 -2.08 -18.58 0.27
N GLN A 283 -3.00 -19.41 -0.21
CA GLN A 283 -4.29 -18.93 -0.71
C GLN A 283 -5.22 -18.65 0.46
N SER A 284 -5.63 -17.39 0.62
CA SER A 284 -6.56 -17.01 1.70
C SER A 284 -7.93 -17.65 1.52
N LYS A 285 -8.52 -18.08 2.66
CA LYS A 285 -9.92 -18.56 2.79
C LYS A 285 -10.74 -17.62 3.67
N ASN A 286 -10.11 -16.59 4.22
CA ASN A 286 -10.70 -15.67 5.19
C ASN A 286 -10.73 -14.22 4.67
N GLY A 287 -10.79 -14.03 3.33
CA GLY A 287 -11.00 -12.73 2.71
C GLY A 287 -9.75 -11.84 2.64
N LEU A 288 -8.56 -12.41 2.82
CA LEU A 288 -7.29 -11.69 2.63
C LEU A 288 -6.82 -11.77 1.18
N LEU A 289 -5.87 -10.90 0.83
CA LEU A 289 -5.19 -10.94 -0.46
C LEU A 289 -3.91 -11.76 -0.36
N THR A 290 -3.62 -12.55 -1.39
CA THR A 290 -2.32 -13.20 -1.57
C THR A 290 -1.51 -12.40 -2.58
N THR A 291 -0.29 -12.01 -2.22
CA THR A 291 0.56 -11.13 -3.03
C THR A 291 2.02 -11.56 -2.95
N VAL A 292 2.86 -11.10 -3.87
CA VAL A 292 4.31 -11.22 -3.72
C VAL A 292 4.79 -10.17 -2.74
N CYS A 293 5.57 -10.59 -1.75
CA CYS A 293 6.17 -9.70 -0.75
C CYS A 293 7.43 -9.01 -1.30
N TYR A 294 8.33 -9.77 -1.89
CA TYR A 294 9.53 -9.32 -2.61
C TYR A 294 10.21 -10.47 -3.35
N LYS A 295 11.12 -10.12 -4.25
CA LYS A 295 12.06 -11.05 -4.89
C LYS A 295 13.43 -10.38 -5.00
N ILE A 296 14.50 -11.10 -4.65
CA ILE A 296 15.87 -10.60 -4.72
C ILE A 296 16.61 -11.34 -5.84
N GLY A 297 17.00 -10.64 -6.90
CA GLY A 297 17.71 -11.24 -8.03
C GLY A 297 17.03 -12.52 -8.53
N ASP A 298 17.79 -13.59 -8.61
CA ASP A 298 17.33 -14.91 -9.07
C ASP A 298 16.77 -15.82 -7.95
N GLU A 299 16.70 -15.33 -6.70
CA GLU A 299 16.15 -16.10 -5.59
C GLU A 299 14.65 -16.40 -5.77
N ALA A 300 14.14 -17.38 -5.03
CA ALA A 300 12.72 -17.68 -5.01
C ALA A 300 11.92 -16.47 -4.49
N PRO A 301 10.71 -16.21 -5.02
CA PRO A 301 9.86 -15.15 -4.49
C PRO A 301 9.43 -15.43 -3.07
N VAL A 302 9.29 -14.38 -2.28
CA VAL A 302 8.66 -14.42 -0.96
C VAL A 302 7.24 -13.89 -1.10
N TYR A 303 6.26 -14.60 -0.56
CA TYR A 303 4.85 -14.24 -0.60
C TYR A 303 4.39 -13.59 0.70
N ALA A 304 3.24 -12.94 0.65
CA ALA A 304 2.58 -12.38 1.81
C ALA A 304 1.06 -12.52 1.72
N LEU A 305 0.43 -12.60 2.88
CA LEU A 305 -0.99 -12.29 3.04
C LEU A 305 -1.14 -10.79 3.36
N GLU A 306 -2.09 -10.14 2.71
CA GLU A 306 -2.41 -8.73 2.97
C GLU A 306 -3.86 -8.56 3.39
N GLY A 307 -4.06 -7.79 4.47
CA GLY A 307 -5.37 -7.31 4.89
C GLY A 307 -5.40 -5.78 4.91
N SER A 308 -6.37 -5.22 4.23
CA SER A 308 -6.57 -3.77 4.12
C SER A 308 -7.76 -3.33 4.97
N ILE A 309 -7.59 -2.26 5.74
CA ILE A 309 -8.62 -1.62 6.54
C ILE A 309 -8.83 -0.21 5.97
N ALA A 310 -10.02 0.05 5.44
CA ALA A 310 -10.27 1.27 4.68
C ALA A 310 -10.22 2.54 5.53
N VAL A 311 -10.72 2.48 6.77
CA VAL A 311 -10.98 3.66 7.60
C VAL A 311 -10.34 3.52 8.98
N THR A 312 -9.25 4.24 9.20
CA THR A 312 -8.54 4.34 10.48
C THR A 312 -8.17 5.79 10.79
N GLY A 313 -7.08 6.32 10.25
CA GLY A 313 -6.72 7.73 10.42
C GLY A 313 -7.76 8.69 9.84
N SER A 314 -8.45 8.29 8.76
CA SER A 314 -9.57 9.05 8.22
C SER A 314 -10.75 9.18 9.20
N LEU A 315 -10.95 8.23 10.12
CA LEU A 315 -11.95 8.36 11.17
C LEU A 315 -11.57 9.46 12.17
N VAL A 316 -10.29 9.58 12.52
CA VAL A 316 -9.78 10.67 13.37
C VAL A 316 -9.96 12.02 12.67
N GLN A 317 -9.65 12.10 11.38
CA GLN A 317 -9.90 13.30 10.57
C GLN A 317 -11.39 13.66 10.53
N TRP A 318 -12.26 12.67 10.38
CA TRP A 318 -13.71 12.87 10.37
C TRP A 318 -14.22 13.44 11.71
N LEU A 319 -13.69 12.98 12.86
CA LEU A 319 -14.00 13.59 14.16
C LEU A 319 -13.60 15.07 14.22
N ARG A 320 -12.46 15.43 13.61
CA ARG A 320 -11.97 16.80 13.55
C ARG A 320 -12.80 17.65 12.60
N ASP A 321 -12.91 17.22 11.34
CA ASP A 321 -13.39 18.08 10.25
C ASP A 321 -14.92 18.09 10.15
N ASN A 322 -15.59 16.98 10.42
CA ASN A 322 -17.04 16.85 10.28
C ASN A 322 -17.79 17.04 11.59
N LEU A 323 -17.24 16.58 12.72
CA LEU A 323 -17.90 16.69 14.02
C LEU A 323 -17.35 17.81 14.90
N GLY A 324 -16.12 18.29 14.65
CA GLY A 324 -15.49 19.34 15.47
C GLY A 324 -15.26 18.93 16.93
N ILE A 325 -15.13 17.62 17.20
CA ILE A 325 -14.92 17.10 18.57
C ILE A 325 -13.50 17.36 19.04
N ILE A 326 -12.55 17.40 18.11
CA ILE A 326 -11.12 17.71 18.32
C ILE A 326 -10.68 18.79 17.33
N GLY A 327 -9.70 19.61 17.68
CA GLY A 327 -9.15 20.66 16.81
C GLY A 327 -7.95 20.17 15.98
N SER A 328 -7.26 19.13 16.43
CA SER A 328 -6.14 18.51 15.72
C SER A 328 -6.10 17.01 15.97
N ALA A 329 -5.47 16.25 15.09
CA ALA A 329 -5.39 14.78 15.23
C ALA A 329 -4.72 14.32 16.52
N PRO A 330 -3.64 14.94 17.04
CA PRO A 330 -3.04 14.55 18.32
C PRO A 330 -3.96 14.73 19.53
N GLU A 331 -4.91 15.66 19.49
CA GLU A 331 -5.84 15.92 20.60
C GLU A 331 -6.74 14.71 20.92
N ILE A 332 -6.94 13.79 19.98
CA ILE A 332 -7.76 12.61 20.21
C ILE A 332 -7.23 11.77 21.36
N GLU A 333 -5.92 11.62 21.50
CA GLU A 333 -5.33 10.87 22.60
C GLU A 333 -5.60 11.53 23.96
N THR A 334 -5.40 12.84 24.05
CA THR A 334 -5.69 13.60 25.27
C THR A 334 -7.16 13.47 25.66
N LEU A 335 -8.06 13.56 24.68
CA LEU A 335 -9.49 13.44 24.91
C LEU A 335 -9.88 12.01 25.32
N ALA A 336 -9.32 10.98 24.67
CA ALA A 336 -9.56 9.58 25.00
C ALA A 336 -9.03 9.19 26.39
N ARG A 337 -7.91 9.79 26.82
CA ARG A 337 -7.34 9.61 28.17
C ARG A 337 -8.14 10.31 29.29
N SER A 338 -9.13 11.15 28.96
CA SER A 338 -10.01 11.78 29.97
C SER A 338 -11.03 10.81 30.56
N VAL A 339 -11.12 9.59 30.04
CA VAL A 339 -12.00 8.50 30.48
C VAL A 339 -11.20 7.21 30.64
N GLU A 340 -11.69 6.29 31.48
CA GLU A 340 -11.01 5.03 31.77
C GLU A 340 -11.19 4.00 30.63
N ASP A 341 -12.37 3.97 30.00
CA ASP A 341 -12.74 3.05 28.94
C ASP A 341 -13.65 3.71 27.89
N ASN A 342 -14.24 2.95 27.01
CA ASN A 342 -15.16 3.44 25.97
C ASN A 342 -16.61 3.64 26.46
N GLY A 343 -16.90 3.45 27.75
CA GLY A 343 -18.23 3.57 28.33
C GLY A 343 -19.26 2.58 27.78
N GLY A 344 -18.81 1.51 27.13
CA GLY A 344 -19.65 0.53 26.42
C GLY A 344 -20.03 0.96 25.00
N ALA A 345 -19.53 2.09 24.51
CA ALA A 345 -19.77 2.56 23.13
C ALA A 345 -18.76 1.96 22.16
N TYR A 346 -19.21 1.55 20.99
CA TYR A 346 -18.38 1.03 19.90
C TYR A 346 -18.66 1.83 18.63
N PHE A 347 -17.61 2.21 17.91
CA PHE A 347 -17.69 2.90 16.64
C PHE A 347 -17.28 1.95 15.51
N VAL A 348 -18.18 1.62 14.59
CA VAL A 348 -17.87 0.81 13.39
C VAL A 348 -17.71 1.76 12.21
N PRO A 349 -16.49 1.98 11.67
CA PRO A 349 -16.23 3.02 10.67
C PRO A 349 -16.43 2.54 9.22
N ALA A 350 -17.54 1.90 8.93
CA ALA A 350 -17.87 1.38 7.60
C ALA A 350 -18.34 2.49 6.64
N PHE A 351 -17.59 3.59 6.47
CA PHE A 351 -18.03 4.77 5.69
C PHE A 351 -18.29 4.45 4.22
N SER A 352 -17.51 3.54 3.64
CA SER A 352 -17.65 3.06 2.27
C SER A 352 -17.77 1.55 2.19
N GLY A 353 -18.38 0.93 3.22
CA GLY A 353 -18.39 -0.50 3.43
C GLY A 353 -17.24 -0.97 4.31
N LEU A 354 -17.12 -2.29 4.44
CA LEU A 354 -16.04 -2.97 5.17
C LEU A 354 -15.20 -3.78 4.17
N PHE A 355 -13.88 -3.72 4.31
CA PHE A 355 -12.91 -4.52 3.57
C PHE A 355 -12.65 -5.85 4.29
N ALA A 356 -11.44 -6.36 4.22
CA ALA A 356 -11.09 -7.63 4.85
C ALA A 356 -11.42 -7.62 6.36
N PRO A 357 -11.91 -8.74 6.90
CA PRO A 357 -12.26 -9.98 6.22
C PRO A 357 -13.70 -10.03 5.64
N TYR A 358 -14.48 -8.97 5.80
CA TYR A 358 -15.94 -8.99 5.58
C TYR A 358 -16.37 -8.78 4.12
N TRP A 359 -15.70 -7.89 3.39
CA TRP A 359 -16.03 -7.48 2.00
C TRP A 359 -17.52 -7.09 1.84
N ARG A 360 -18.02 -6.26 2.75
CA ARG A 360 -19.42 -5.81 2.82
C ARG A 360 -19.56 -4.38 2.29
N ALA A 361 -19.88 -4.25 1.00
CA ALA A 361 -20.13 -2.95 0.36
C ALA A 361 -21.42 -2.27 0.82
N ASP A 362 -22.37 -3.06 1.36
CA ASP A 362 -23.65 -2.60 1.89
C ASP A 362 -23.58 -2.04 3.31
N ALA A 363 -22.49 -2.30 4.04
CA ALA A 363 -22.30 -1.77 5.40
C ALA A 363 -22.10 -0.26 5.39
N ARG A 364 -22.57 0.41 6.47
CA ARG A 364 -22.31 1.84 6.74
C ARG A 364 -21.92 2.04 8.19
N GLY A 365 -21.24 3.19 8.44
CA GLY A 365 -20.78 3.56 9.78
C GLY A 365 -21.90 3.52 10.84
N ALA A 366 -21.58 2.93 12.00
CA ALA A 366 -22.52 2.84 13.10
C ALA A 366 -21.83 3.15 14.44
N VAL A 367 -22.57 3.80 15.34
CA VAL A 367 -22.18 3.96 16.74
C VAL A 367 -23.22 3.27 17.59
N VAL A 368 -22.80 2.30 18.41
CA VAL A 368 -23.70 1.50 19.24
C VAL A 368 -23.29 1.54 20.70
N GLY A 369 -24.19 1.16 21.62
CA GLY A 369 -23.91 1.13 23.05
C GLY A 369 -24.03 2.49 23.76
N LEU A 370 -24.62 3.50 23.12
CA LEU A 370 -24.80 4.83 23.69
C LEU A 370 -25.75 4.81 24.89
N THR A 371 -25.30 5.43 25.99
CA THR A 371 -26.10 5.71 27.18
C THR A 371 -25.88 7.18 27.58
N ARG A 372 -26.62 7.69 28.57
CA ARG A 372 -26.42 9.04 29.09
C ARG A 372 -25.06 9.25 29.77
N PHE A 373 -24.35 8.19 30.07
CA PHE A 373 -22.99 8.21 30.63
C PHE A 373 -21.92 8.55 29.56
N VAL A 374 -22.15 8.13 28.32
CA VAL A 374 -21.20 8.31 27.23
C VAL A 374 -21.05 9.80 26.89
N ASN A 375 -19.80 10.25 26.88
CA ASN A 375 -19.43 11.62 26.49
C ASN A 375 -18.40 11.62 25.36
N LYS A 376 -17.91 12.78 24.95
CA LYS A 376 -16.94 12.92 23.84
C LYS A 376 -15.62 12.18 24.07
N GLY A 377 -15.18 12.00 25.34
CA GLY A 377 -14.00 11.22 25.67
C GLY A 377 -14.18 9.73 25.35
N HIS A 378 -15.34 9.18 25.71
CA HIS A 378 -15.69 7.79 25.38
C HIS A 378 -15.79 7.56 23.86
N LEU A 379 -16.33 8.56 23.11
CA LEU A 379 -16.37 8.47 21.65
C LEU A 379 -14.98 8.51 21.03
N ALA A 380 -14.11 9.40 21.52
CA ALA A 380 -12.70 9.45 21.08
C ALA A 380 -11.98 8.13 21.38
N ARG A 381 -12.24 7.55 22.55
CA ARG A 381 -11.71 6.23 22.93
C ARG A 381 -12.21 5.14 21.98
N ALA A 382 -13.52 5.08 21.72
CA ALA A 382 -14.12 4.11 20.82
C ALA A 382 -13.57 4.22 19.36
N VAL A 383 -13.22 5.41 18.91
CA VAL A 383 -12.57 5.66 17.61
C VAL A 383 -11.18 5.05 17.53
N LEU A 384 -10.34 5.25 18.56
CA LEU A 384 -9.01 4.62 18.61
C LEU A 384 -9.12 3.09 18.72
N GLU A 385 -10.00 2.61 19.58
CA GLU A 385 -10.22 1.18 19.79
C GLU A 385 -10.76 0.48 18.52
N ALA A 386 -11.58 1.17 17.71
CA ALA A 386 -12.06 0.65 16.43
C ALA A 386 -10.91 0.30 15.47
N THR A 387 -9.85 1.12 15.44
CA THR A 387 -8.65 0.83 14.65
C THR A 387 -7.97 -0.45 15.12
N ALA A 388 -7.84 -0.64 16.44
CA ALA A 388 -7.20 -1.81 17.01
C ALA A 388 -8.04 -3.09 16.81
N PHE A 389 -9.35 -3.02 16.95
CA PHE A 389 -10.23 -4.17 16.73
C PHE A 389 -10.24 -4.62 15.26
N GLN A 390 -10.31 -3.70 14.30
CA GLN A 390 -10.22 -4.04 12.88
C GLN A 390 -8.87 -4.72 12.56
N THR A 391 -7.77 -4.25 13.16
CA THR A 391 -6.46 -4.89 13.01
C THR A 391 -6.47 -6.31 13.57
N ARG A 392 -7.13 -6.56 14.70
CA ARG A 392 -7.28 -7.92 15.25
C ARG A 392 -8.08 -8.83 14.33
N GLU A 393 -9.14 -8.36 13.69
CA GLU A 393 -9.91 -9.15 12.73
C GLU A 393 -9.05 -9.61 11.54
N VAL A 394 -8.18 -8.71 11.06
CA VAL A 394 -7.22 -9.03 10.00
C VAL A 394 -6.18 -10.03 10.50
N LEU A 395 -5.63 -9.85 11.70
CA LEU A 395 -4.67 -10.79 12.29
C LEU A 395 -5.27 -12.17 12.52
N ASP A 396 -6.49 -12.25 13.03
CA ASP A 396 -7.18 -13.53 13.24
C ASP A 396 -7.33 -14.29 11.90
N ALA A 397 -7.66 -13.57 10.82
CA ALA A 397 -7.73 -14.14 9.47
C ALA A 397 -6.34 -14.59 8.98
N MET A 398 -5.29 -13.79 9.20
CA MET A 398 -3.91 -14.13 8.82
C MET A 398 -3.40 -15.38 9.55
N ASN A 399 -3.62 -15.47 10.85
CA ASN A 399 -3.24 -16.65 11.65
C ASN A 399 -3.99 -17.91 11.21
N ALA A 400 -5.29 -17.77 10.88
CA ALA A 400 -6.09 -18.89 10.41
C ALA A 400 -5.65 -19.41 9.04
N ASP A 401 -5.26 -18.52 8.14
CA ASP A 401 -4.83 -18.87 6.78
C ASP A 401 -3.36 -19.36 6.73
N SER A 402 -2.45 -18.69 7.42
CA SER A 402 -1.02 -19.03 7.40
C SER A 402 -0.68 -20.24 8.28
N GLY A 403 -1.49 -20.51 9.31
CA GLY A 403 -1.18 -21.51 10.32
C GLY A 403 0.03 -21.17 11.21
N VAL A 404 0.60 -19.96 11.07
CA VAL A 404 1.74 -19.47 11.85
C VAL A 404 1.28 -18.28 12.70
N PRO A 405 1.26 -18.41 14.04
CA PRO A 405 0.87 -17.30 14.90
C PRO A 405 1.89 -16.18 14.83
N LEU A 406 1.39 -14.94 14.74
CA LEU A 406 2.21 -13.74 14.85
C LEU A 406 2.86 -13.66 16.23
N THR A 407 4.15 -13.36 16.30
CA THR A 407 4.89 -13.22 17.57
C THR A 407 5.12 -11.76 17.98
N GLU A 408 5.14 -10.85 17.03
CA GLU A 408 5.16 -9.40 17.24
C GLU A 408 4.63 -8.68 15.99
N LEU A 409 4.05 -7.50 16.17
CA LEU A 409 3.61 -6.63 15.08
C LEU A 409 4.52 -5.40 15.00
N LYS A 410 5.21 -5.23 13.88
CA LYS A 410 5.95 -4.01 13.58
C LYS A 410 5.00 -2.98 12.99
N VAL A 411 5.13 -1.72 13.43
CA VAL A 411 4.19 -0.66 13.07
C VAL A 411 4.89 0.58 12.57
N ASP A 412 4.26 1.26 11.60
CA ASP A 412 4.69 2.55 11.08
C ASP A 412 3.48 3.40 10.64
N GLY A 413 3.74 4.58 10.09
CA GLY A 413 2.71 5.52 9.68
C GLY A 413 2.35 6.55 10.75
N GLY A 414 1.54 7.55 10.37
CA GLY A 414 1.31 8.73 11.21
C GLY A 414 0.60 8.48 12.54
N MET A 415 -0.24 7.44 12.62
CA MET A 415 -1.00 7.17 13.86
C MET A 415 -0.18 6.47 14.95
N VAL A 416 1.01 5.91 14.63
CA VAL A 416 1.83 5.20 15.64
C VAL A 416 2.46 6.11 16.68
N ALA A 417 2.33 7.43 16.50
CA ALA A 417 2.66 8.41 17.54
C ALA A 417 1.68 8.39 18.72
N ASN A 418 0.47 7.83 18.52
CA ASN A 418 -0.55 7.73 19.57
C ASN A 418 -0.24 6.54 20.48
N GLU A 419 0.25 6.85 21.66
CA GLU A 419 0.69 5.87 22.67
C GLU A 419 -0.47 5.02 23.22
N LEU A 420 -1.65 5.63 23.38
CA LEU A 420 -2.83 4.95 23.88
C LEU A 420 -3.33 3.91 22.85
N LEU A 421 -3.33 4.27 21.56
CA LEU A 421 -3.68 3.35 20.50
C LEU A 421 -2.69 2.18 20.43
N MET A 422 -1.40 2.44 20.50
CA MET A 422 -0.37 1.39 20.41
C MET A 422 -0.42 0.42 21.58
N GLN A 423 -0.62 0.91 22.81
CA GLN A 423 -0.83 0.02 23.96
C GLN A 423 -2.10 -0.83 23.79
N PHE A 424 -3.21 -0.20 23.44
CA PHE A 424 -4.46 -0.95 23.24
C PHE A 424 -4.36 -1.94 22.06
N GLN A 425 -3.57 -1.60 21.03
CA GLN A 425 -3.30 -2.52 19.94
C GLN A 425 -2.55 -3.78 20.44
N ALA A 426 -1.52 -3.62 21.25
CA ALA A 426 -0.82 -4.75 21.86
C ALA A 426 -1.77 -5.58 22.74
N ASP A 427 -2.58 -4.92 23.56
CA ASP A 427 -3.56 -5.56 24.44
C ASP A 427 -4.57 -6.41 23.67
N VAL A 428 -5.13 -5.88 22.58
CA VAL A 428 -6.16 -6.55 21.79
C VAL A 428 -5.60 -7.69 20.96
N LEU A 429 -4.38 -7.56 20.42
CA LEU A 429 -3.73 -8.59 19.63
C LEU A 429 -3.11 -9.71 20.46
N ASP A 430 -2.83 -9.46 21.74
CA ASP A 430 -2.06 -10.35 22.63
C ASP A 430 -0.64 -10.63 22.11
N VAL A 431 -0.06 -9.68 21.39
CA VAL A 431 1.33 -9.72 20.93
C VAL A 431 1.99 -8.33 21.11
N PRO A 432 3.31 -8.27 21.29
CA PRO A 432 4.02 -7.00 21.32
C PRO A 432 3.82 -6.20 20.02
N VAL A 433 3.64 -4.89 20.16
CA VAL A 433 3.64 -3.91 19.08
C VAL A 433 4.95 -3.13 19.14
N VAL A 434 5.65 -2.99 18.01
CA VAL A 434 7.01 -2.44 17.97
C VAL A 434 7.14 -1.36 16.91
N ARG A 435 7.55 -0.16 17.32
CA ARG A 435 7.82 0.98 16.44
C ARG A 435 9.32 1.10 16.20
N PRO A 436 9.79 1.27 14.93
CA PRO A 436 11.20 1.48 14.60
C PRO A 436 11.62 2.93 14.84
N VAL A 437 12.94 3.15 14.98
CA VAL A 437 13.54 4.49 15.04
C VAL A 437 13.33 5.24 13.72
N VAL A 438 13.52 4.57 12.57
CA VAL A 438 13.30 5.17 11.25
C VAL A 438 11.84 4.94 10.85
N ALA A 439 11.03 5.99 10.92
CA ALA A 439 9.61 5.93 10.61
C ALA A 439 9.30 5.83 9.09
N GLU A 440 10.23 6.25 8.23
CA GLU A 440 10.09 6.23 6.77
C GLU A 440 10.45 4.86 6.17
N THR A 441 9.84 3.81 6.69
CA THR A 441 10.12 2.41 6.36
C THR A 441 9.84 2.07 4.89
N THR A 442 8.87 2.73 4.28
CA THR A 442 8.51 2.56 2.85
C THR A 442 9.67 2.99 1.94
N ALA A 443 10.16 4.20 2.10
CA ALA A 443 11.31 4.70 1.34
C ALA A 443 12.58 3.90 1.66
N LEU A 444 12.80 3.56 2.94
CA LEU A 444 13.94 2.76 3.36
C LEU A 444 13.94 1.38 2.71
N GLY A 445 12.79 0.73 2.57
CA GLY A 445 12.67 -0.57 1.91
C GLY A 445 13.08 -0.52 0.44
N ALA A 446 12.68 0.52 -0.30
CA ALA A 446 13.12 0.73 -1.67
C ALA A 446 14.63 1.00 -1.76
N ALA A 447 15.17 1.79 -0.83
CA ALA A 447 16.60 2.03 -0.72
C ALA A 447 17.37 0.72 -0.45
N TYR A 448 16.87 -0.11 0.47
CA TYR A 448 17.47 -1.41 0.80
C TYR A 448 17.49 -2.35 -0.41
N ALA A 449 16.38 -2.47 -1.14
CA ALA A 449 16.32 -3.30 -2.35
C ALA A 449 17.35 -2.83 -3.40
N ALA A 450 17.45 -1.51 -3.64
CA ALA A 450 18.41 -0.94 -4.57
C ALA A 450 19.85 -1.12 -4.13
N GLY A 451 20.14 -0.90 -2.85
CA GLY A 451 21.47 -1.05 -2.28
C GLY A 451 21.98 -2.49 -2.30
N LEU A 452 21.10 -3.48 -2.06
CA LEU A 452 21.43 -4.89 -2.21
C LEU A 452 21.85 -5.23 -3.64
N ALA A 453 21.10 -4.77 -4.63
CA ALA A 453 21.34 -5.06 -6.04
C ALA A 453 22.70 -4.56 -6.55
N VAL A 454 23.27 -3.52 -5.93
CA VAL A 454 24.57 -2.96 -6.29
C VAL A 454 25.68 -3.28 -5.29
N GLY A 455 25.37 -4.09 -4.25
CA GLY A 455 26.36 -4.46 -3.23
C GLY A 455 26.72 -3.35 -2.25
N PHE A 456 25.87 -2.31 -2.10
CA PHE A 456 26.01 -1.28 -1.08
C PHE A 456 25.81 -1.87 0.32
N TRP A 457 24.83 -2.75 0.50
CA TRP A 457 24.67 -3.65 1.64
C TRP A 457 24.94 -5.09 1.20
N SER A 458 25.56 -5.88 2.07
CA SER A 458 26.05 -7.23 1.75
C SER A 458 24.97 -8.33 1.76
N GLY A 459 23.83 -8.05 2.39
CA GLY A 459 22.74 -9.02 2.53
C GLY A 459 21.70 -8.63 3.58
N LEU A 460 20.67 -9.47 3.74
CA LEU A 460 19.54 -9.23 4.66
C LEU A 460 19.95 -9.13 6.12
N ASP A 461 21.04 -9.80 6.54
CA ASP A 461 21.53 -9.74 7.92
C ASP A 461 22.05 -8.35 8.27
N GLU A 462 22.73 -7.68 7.33
CA GLU A 462 23.17 -6.30 7.52
C GLU A 462 21.98 -5.34 7.59
N LEU A 463 20.98 -5.50 6.72
CA LEU A 463 19.76 -4.71 6.77
C LEU A 463 19.00 -4.91 8.09
N ARG A 464 18.95 -6.16 8.58
CA ARG A 464 18.35 -6.47 9.89
C ARG A 464 19.10 -5.79 11.03
N ALA A 465 20.41 -5.71 10.96
CA ALA A 465 21.24 -5.03 11.96
C ALA A 465 21.05 -3.50 11.98
N ASN A 466 20.68 -2.91 10.84
CA ASN A 466 20.33 -1.48 10.76
C ASN A 466 18.95 -1.16 11.36
N TRP A 467 18.07 -2.17 11.45
CA TRP A 467 16.75 -1.95 12.06
C TRP A 467 16.88 -1.80 13.58
N ALA A 468 16.41 -0.70 14.12
CA ALA A 468 16.47 -0.40 15.55
C ALA A 468 15.08 -0.12 16.10
N GLU A 469 14.77 -0.68 17.27
CA GLU A 469 13.54 -0.45 18.00
C GLU A 469 13.58 0.92 18.69
N ASP A 470 12.54 1.74 18.46
CA ASP A 470 12.30 2.97 19.22
C ASP A 470 11.47 2.67 20.46
N LYS A 471 10.36 1.95 20.28
CA LYS A 471 9.47 1.63 21.39
C LYS A 471 8.73 0.31 21.18
N ARG A 472 8.51 -0.37 22.31
CA ARG A 472 7.76 -1.62 22.40
C ARG A 472 6.62 -1.47 23.42
N TRP A 473 5.43 -1.89 23.02
CA TRP A 473 4.27 -2.05 23.90
C TRP A 473 3.99 -3.55 24.04
N THR A 474 3.88 -4.01 25.28
CA THR A 474 3.53 -5.40 25.59
C THR A 474 2.09 -5.49 26.06
N PRO A 475 1.39 -6.61 25.82
CA PRO A 475 0.03 -6.80 26.31
C PRO A 475 -0.05 -6.68 27.83
N GLU A 476 -0.99 -5.89 28.32
CA GLU A 476 -1.26 -5.66 29.76
C GLU A 476 -2.70 -6.03 30.14
N LEU A 477 -3.62 -6.11 29.15
CA LEU A 477 -5.02 -6.37 29.39
C LEU A 477 -5.27 -7.86 29.70
N ASP A 478 -6.06 -8.10 30.76
CA ASP A 478 -6.52 -9.46 31.12
C ASP A 478 -7.23 -10.15 29.94
N ALA A 479 -7.01 -11.46 29.80
CA ALA A 479 -7.54 -12.24 28.68
C ALA A 479 -9.09 -12.25 28.63
N ASP A 480 -9.76 -12.31 29.81
CA ASP A 480 -11.23 -12.33 29.84
C ASP A 480 -11.79 -10.97 29.43
N ASP A 481 -11.16 -9.88 29.82
CA ASP A 481 -11.52 -8.52 29.46
C ASP A 481 -11.28 -8.27 27.96
N ARG A 482 -10.13 -8.71 27.44
CA ARG A 482 -9.81 -8.66 26.01
C ARG A 482 -10.86 -9.36 25.17
N GLU A 483 -11.17 -10.60 25.49
CA GLU A 483 -12.15 -11.40 24.75
C GLU A 483 -13.58 -10.86 24.92
N ARG A 484 -13.93 -10.29 26.06
CA ARG A 484 -15.23 -9.64 26.27
C ARG A 484 -15.37 -8.41 25.35
N GLN A 485 -14.36 -7.56 25.31
CA GLN A 485 -14.37 -6.36 24.47
C GLN A 485 -14.44 -6.72 22.99
N TYR A 486 -13.67 -7.71 22.55
CA TYR A 486 -13.67 -8.16 21.17
C TYR A 486 -14.99 -8.82 20.74
N ARG A 487 -15.65 -9.60 21.62
CA ARG A 487 -17.01 -10.11 21.37
C ARG A 487 -18.02 -8.98 21.19
N ASN A 488 -17.92 -7.92 22.01
CA ASN A 488 -18.78 -6.76 21.88
C ASN A 488 -18.52 -5.99 20.58
N TRP A 489 -17.25 -5.85 20.18
CA TRP A 489 -16.88 -5.30 18.88
C TRP A 489 -17.51 -6.07 17.73
N LYS A 490 -17.35 -7.38 17.67
CA LYS A 490 -17.97 -8.23 16.62
C LYS A 490 -19.50 -8.09 16.59
N LYS A 491 -20.14 -7.96 17.74
CA LYS A 491 -21.56 -7.66 17.82
C LYS A 491 -21.91 -6.28 17.28
N ALA A 492 -21.06 -5.27 17.51
CA ALA A 492 -21.24 -3.93 16.97
C ALA A 492 -21.13 -3.93 15.44
N VAL A 493 -20.12 -4.62 14.89
CA VAL A 493 -19.92 -4.76 13.44
C VAL A 493 -21.17 -5.26 12.73
N THR A 494 -21.87 -6.28 13.29
CA THR A 494 -23.11 -6.79 12.68
C THR A 494 -24.24 -5.76 12.59
N LYS A 495 -24.16 -4.65 13.34
CA LYS A 495 -25.18 -3.58 13.29
C LYS A 495 -24.95 -2.59 12.13
N SER A 496 -23.83 -2.70 11.46
CA SER A 496 -23.51 -1.89 10.26
C SER A 496 -23.94 -2.57 8.94
N PHE A 497 -24.31 -3.86 8.98
CA PHE A 497 -24.65 -4.64 7.79
C PHE A 497 -26.05 -4.31 7.28
N ASP A 498 -26.32 -4.65 6.02
CA ASP A 498 -27.62 -4.53 5.36
C ASP A 498 -28.20 -3.09 5.43
N TRP A 499 -27.31 -2.07 5.43
CA TRP A 499 -27.70 -0.67 5.50
C TRP A 499 -28.08 -0.11 4.13
N VAL A 500 -27.38 -0.51 3.08
CA VAL A 500 -27.66 -0.09 1.70
C VAL A 500 -28.49 -1.17 1.03
N ASP A 501 -29.73 -0.83 0.66
CA ASP A 501 -30.60 -1.73 -0.09
C ASP A 501 -30.03 -2.02 -1.47
N SER A 502 -30.12 -3.28 -1.91
CA SER A 502 -29.61 -3.74 -3.21
C SER A 502 -30.30 -3.08 -4.41
N ASP A 503 -31.46 -2.45 -4.20
CA ASP A 503 -32.29 -1.84 -5.24
C ASP A 503 -31.95 -0.35 -5.49
N VAL A 504 -30.96 0.22 -4.76
CA VAL A 504 -30.51 1.60 -4.88
C VAL A 504 -29.03 1.62 -5.32
N ARG A 505 -28.76 1.07 -6.51
CA ARG A 505 -27.44 1.17 -7.16
C ARG A 505 -27.54 1.90 -8.49
#